data_1ea6bc611351190bf6d04afaeae053b1
#
_entry.id   1ea6bc611351190bf6d04afaeae053b1
#
_cell.length_a   1.000
_cell.length_b   1.000
_cell.length_c   1.000
_cell.angle_alpha   90.00
_cell.angle_beta   90.00
_cell.angle_gamma   90.00
#
_symmetry.space_group_name_H-M   'P 1'
#
loop_
_entity.id
_entity.type
_entity.pdbx_description
1 polymer ?
#
loop_
_entity_poly.entity_id
_entity_poly.type
_entity_poly.pdbx_seq_one_letter_code
_entity_poly.pdbx_strand_id
1 'polypeptide(L)'
;MFAALGEETGFCRWVVQLGGEATLAAPTRQGGWSGAALLYIQAQRLFQGPRKAEFRSAVEGARRDGALLAVELGDSGWIKKRGGPHAAYELATIRPDILFATEASSAELGVPLEGVASVPVTMLDSGGCTVHGRRTFAASAEQDRDALTAAFCVALFEGEAPVEAAGRAVLVAAR
;
A
#
# COMPACT_ATOMS: atom_id res chain seq x y z
N MET A 1 5.09 8.81 -12.50
CA MET A 1 4.94 7.36 -12.79
C MET A 1 4.85 6.58 -11.49
N PHE A 2 3.95 5.61 -11.42
CA PHE A 2 3.82 4.68 -10.29
C PHE A 2 4.41 3.33 -10.72
N ALA A 3 5.18 2.70 -9.87
CA ALA A 3 5.69 1.35 -10.11
C ALA A 3 5.06 0.38 -9.10
N ALA A 4 4.53 -0.73 -9.59
CA ALA A 4 4.08 -1.83 -8.76
C ALA A 4 4.96 -3.06 -9.06
N LEU A 5 5.43 -3.71 -8.00
CA LEU A 5 6.26 -4.90 -8.10
C LEU A 5 5.44 -6.14 -7.77
N GLY A 6 5.41 -7.07 -8.69
CA GLY A 6 4.71 -8.35 -8.57
C GLY A 6 4.09 -8.80 -9.88
N GLU A 7 3.45 -9.95 -9.84
CA GLU A 7 2.53 -10.40 -10.88
C GLU A 7 1.29 -9.52 -10.84
N GLU A 8 0.50 -9.49 -11.90
CA GLU A 8 -0.67 -8.61 -12.11
C GLU A 8 -1.35 -8.12 -10.83
N THR A 9 -1.36 -6.79 -10.64
CA THR A 9 -2.06 -6.17 -9.52
C THR A 9 -3.24 -5.36 -10.07
N GLY A 10 -4.39 -5.46 -9.44
CA GLY A 10 -5.55 -4.62 -9.75
C GLY A 10 -5.23 -3.12 -9.55
N PHE A 11 -4.29 -2.80 -8.66
CA PHE A 11 -3.75 -1.47 -8.45
C PHE A 11 -3.31 -0.80 -9.77
N CYS A 12 -2.49 -1.46 -10.62
CA CYS A 12 -2.05 -0.88 -11.88
C CYS A 12 -3.22 -0.57 -12.82
N ARG A 13 -4.21 -1.47 -12.91
CA ARG A 13 -5.41 -1.25 -13.71
C ARG A 13 -6.17 0.00 -13.26
N TRP A 14 -6.37 0.16 -11.96
CA TRP A 14 -7.09 1.30 -11.41
C TRP A 14 -6.31 2.61 -11.54
N VAL A 15 -5.00 2.61 -11.33
CA VAL A 15 -4.16 3.80 -11.55
C VAL A 15 -4.26 4.27 -13.00
N VAL A 16 -4.23 3.35 -13.97
CA VAL A 16 -4.43 3.68 -15.40
C VAL A 16 -5.82 4.25 -15.65
N GLN A 17 -6.89 3.68 -15.07
CA GLN A 17 -8.26 4.19 -15.21
C GLN A 17 -8.46 5.60 -14.64
N LEU A 18 -7.69 5.96 -13.62
CA LEU A 18 -7.71 7.27 -13.01
C LEU A 18 -6.84 8.31 -13.76
N GLY A 19 -6.18 7.90 -14.84
CA GLY A 19 -5.33 8.76 -15.64
C GLY A 19 -3.89 8.88 -15.14
N GLY A 20 -3.49 8.07 -14.15
CA GLY A 20 -2.10 7.90 -13.76
C GLY A 20 -1.37 6.96 -14.73
N GLU A 21 -0.06 7.13 -14.87
CA GLU A 21 0.78 6.14 -15.55
C GLU A 21 1.29 5.12 -14.54
N ALA A 22 1.05 3.84 -14.76
CA ALA A 22 1.55 2.75 -13.94
C ALA A 22 2.36 1.76 -14.78
N THR A 23 3.45 1.27 -14.23
CA THR A 23 4.26 0.22 -14.84
C THR A 23 4.33 -0.96 -13.88
N LEU A 24 3.87 -2.12 -14.34
CA LEU A 24 4.11 -3.37 -13.64
C LEU A 24 5.52 -3.85 -14.00
N ALA A 25 6.42 -3.85 -13.04
CA ALA A 25 7.78 -4.30 -13.22
C ALA A 25 8.04 -5.58 -12.45
N ALA A 26 8.50 -6.62 -13.13
CA ALA A 26 9.23 -7.68 -12.44
C ALA A 26 10.55 -7.09 -11.93
N PRO A 27 10.99 -7.42 -10.70
CA PRO A 27 12.29 -6.96 -10.23
C PRO A 27 13.36 -7.56 -11.13
N THR A 28 13.97 -6.70 -11.93
CA THR A 28 15.11 -7.06 -12.78
C THR A 28 16.39 -6.51 -12.15
N ARG A 29 17.52 -7.14 -12.40
CA ARG A 29 18.84 -6.64 -11.96
C ARG A 29 19.16 -5.23 -12.49
N GLN A 30 18.38 -4.71 -13.41
CA GLN A 30 18.59 -3.42 -14.09
C GLN A 30 17.60 -2.31 -13.65
N GLY A 31 16.84 -2.52 -12.57
CA GLY A 31 16.06 -1.45 -11.93
C GLY A 31 14.92 -0.88 -12.78
N GLY A 32 13.95 -1.70 -13.17
CA GLY A 32 12.78 -1.26 -13.93
C GLY A 32 11.83 -0.28 -13.19
N TRP A 33 12.18 0.18 -11.99
CA TRP A 33 11.46 1.21 -11.20
C TRP A 33 12.18 2.55 -11.16
N SER A 34 13.30 2.72 -11.87
CA SER A 34 14.03 3.98 -11.91
C SER A 34 13.13 5.11 -12.43
N GLY A 35 13.08 6.22 -11.68
CA GLY A 35 12.22 7.36 -11.98
C GLY A 35 10.76 7.19 -11.57
N ALA A 36 10.39 6.13 -10.83
CA ALA A 36 9.07 6.02 -10.22
C ALA A 36 8.91 7.08 -9.12
N ALA A 37 7.76 7.75 -9.09
CA ALA A 37 7.40 8.67 -8.01
C ALA A 37 6.81 7.93 -6.80
N LEU A 38 6.25 6.74 -6.99
CA LEU A 38 5.70 5.86 -5.98
C LEU A 38 5.98 4.41 -6.34
N LEU A 39 6.43 3.64 -5.36
CA LEU A 39 6.55 2.19 -5.41
C LEU A 39 5.47 1.57 -4.54
N TYR A 40 4.57 0.77 -5.14
CA TYR A 40 3.59 -0.03 -4.42
C TYR A 40 4.06 -1.49 -4.33
N ILE A 41 3.92 -2.09 -3.15
CA ILE A 41 4.32 -3.48 -2.93
C ILE A 41 3.52 -4.14 -1.80
N GLN A 42 3.19 -5.42 -1.98
CA GLN A 42 2.58 -6.23 -0.92
C GLN A 42 3.63 -6.70 0.10
N ALA A 43 3.35 -6.53 1.39
CA ALA A 43 4.26 -6.89 2.48
C ALA A 43 4.70 -8.36 2.43
N GLN A 44 3.79 -9.26 2.08
CA GLN A 44 4.13 -10.67 1.92
C GLN A 44 5.29 -10.90 0.95
N ARG A 45 5.37 -10.14 -0.15
CA ARG A 45 6.45 -10.25 -1.15
C ARG A 45 7.80 -9.78 -0.59
N LEU A 46 7.79 -8.79 0.30
CA LEU A 46 9.00 -8.27 0.95
C LEU A 46 9.61 -9.25 1.96
N PHE A 47 8.76 -9.99 2.66
CA PHE A 47 9.20 -10.77 3.82
C PHE A 47 9.14 -12.28 3.61
N GLN A 48 8.46 -12.76 2.58
CA GLN A 48 8.30 -14.18 2.28
C GLN A 48 8.63 -14.49 0.82
N GLY A 49 8.98 -15.74 0.59
CA GLY A 49 9.23 -16.26 -0.75
C GLY A 49 10.70 -16.16 -1.21
N PRO A 50 11.00 -16.82 -2.33
CA PRO A 50 12.38 -16.93 -2.84
C PRO A 50 12.95 -15.60 -3.36
N ARG A 51 12.11 -14.67 -3.74
CA ARG A 51 12.47 -13.37 -4.33
C ARG A 51 12.53 -12.21 -3.33
N LYS A 52 12.42 -12.47 -2.02
CA LYS A 52 12.39 -11.40 -1.00
C LYS A 52 13.60 -10.46 -1.06
N ALA A 53 14.79 -10.97 -1.41
CA ALA A 53 15.98 -10.14 -1.52
C ALA A 53 15.88 -9.13 -2.68
N GLU A 54 15.30 -9.54 -3.81
CA GLU A 54 15.07 -8.69 -4.97
C GLU A 54 14.07 -7.58 -4.64
N PHE A 55 12.97 -7.92 -3.94
CA PHE A 55 11.98 -6.92 -3.52
C PHE A 55 12.55 -5.92 -2.51
N ARG A 56 13.40 -6.38 -1.57
CA ARG A 56 14.11 -5.47 -0.65
C ARG A 56 15.07 -4.54 -1.38
N SER A 57 15.84 -5.06 -2.32
CA SER A 57 16.71 -4.23 -3.17
C SER A 57 15.94 -3.20 -3.97
N ALA A 58 14.73 -3.54 -4.44
CA ALA A 58 13.84 -2.62 -5.12
C ALA A 58 13.39 -1.47 -4.19
N VAL A 59 13.02 -1.78 -2.96
CA VAL A 59 12.66 -0.77 -1.94
C VAL A 59 13.83 0.16 -1.65
N GLU A 60 15.04 -0.38 -1.47
CA GLU A 60 16.24 0.41 -1.25
C GLU A 60 16.56 1.31 -2.45
N GLY A 61 16.38 0.81 -3.67
CA GLY A 61 16.52 1.58 -4.91
C GLY A 61 15.50 2.73 -4.99
N ALA A 62 14.22 2.42 -4.79
CA ALA A 62 13.15 3.41 -4.80
C ALA A 62 13.36 4.51 -3.76
N ARG A 63 13.80 4.15 -2.55
CA ARG A 63 14.15 5.11 -1.50
C ARG A 63 15.30 6.02 -1.91
N ARG A 64 16.35 5.48 -2.51
CA ARG A 64 17.50 6.26 -3.00
C ARG A 64 17.08 7.26 -4.08
N ASP A 65 16.12 6.86 -4.92
CA ASP A 65 15.59 7.70 -6.00
C ASP A 65 14.49 8.68 -5.51
N GLY A 66 14.15 8.68 -4.21
CA GLY A 66 13.17 9.58 -3.61
C GLY A 66 11.70 9.21 -3.86
N ALA A 67 11.42 7.98 -4.28
CA ALA A 67 10.06 7.49 -4.46
C ALA A 67 9.33 7.30 -3.13
N LEU A 68 8.05 7.61 -3.08
CA LEU A 68 7.18 7.21 -1.98
C LEU A 68 7.02 5.68 -1.96
N LEU A 69 7.02 5.09 -0.79
CA LEU A 69 6.80 3.66 -0.59
C LEU A 69 5.39 3.40 -0.03
N ALA A 70 4.54 2.81 -0.84
CA ALA A 70 3.24 2.31 -0.43
C ALA A 70 3.31 0.79 -0.22
N VAL A 71 2.95 0.35 0.97
CA VAL A 71 2.95 -1.07 1.34
C VAL A 71 1.53 -1.50 1.68
N GLU A 72 1.10 -2.62 1.14
CA GLU A 72 -0.14 -3.26 1.53
C GLU A 72 0.13 -4.48 2.39
N LEU A 73 -0.51 -4.58 3.55
CA LEU A 73 -0.37 -5.75 4.44
C LEU A 73 -0.99 -7.01 3.83
N GLY A 74 -2.08 -6.85 3.05
CA GLY A 74 -2.80 -7.97 2.46
C GLY A 74 -3.42 -8.89 3.50
N ASP A 75 -3.39 -10.20 3.24
CA ASP A 75 -3.92 -11.24 4.12
C ASP A 75 -3.16 -11.35 5.45
N SER A 76 -3.89 -11.55 6.55
CA SER A 76 -3.29 -11.66 7.90
C SER A 76 -2.49 -12.95 8.14
N GLY A 77 -2.61 -13.95 7.27
CA GLY A 77 -1.98 -15.26 7.46
C GLY A 77 -0.45 -15.22 7.52
N TRP A 78 0.19 -14.30 6.79
CA TRP A 78 1.64 -14.13 6.87
C TRP A 78 2.05 -13.48 8.19
N ILE A 79 1.24 -12.55 8.72
CA ILE A 79 1.47 -11.89 10.00
C ILE A 79 1.38 -12.92 11.13
N LYS A 80 0.34 -13.78 11.11
CA LYS A 80 0.18 -14.87 12.07
C LYS A 80 1.39 -15.80 12.11
N LYS A 81 1.87 -16.22 10.94
CA LYS A 81 3.05 -17.12 10.84
C LYS A 81 4.33 -16.47 11.38
N ARG A 82 4.42 -15.15 11.30
CA ARG A 82 5.62 -14.41 11.68
C ARG A 82 5.58 -13.90 13.12
N GLY A 83 4.40 -13.75 13.67
CA GLY A 83 4.11 -13.04 14.91
C GLY A 83 3.99 -11.52 14.68
N GLY A 84 2.89 -10.94 15.14
CA GLY A 84 2.56 -9.53 14.92
C GLY A 84 3.69 -8.54 15.26
N PRO A 85 4.28 -8.59 16.48
CA PRO A 85 5.36 -7.68 16.85
C PRO A 85 6.61 -7.79 15.96
N HIS A 86 6.95 -9.00 15.50
CA HIS A 86 8.07 -9.19 14.58
C HIS A 86 7.77 -8.64 13.18
N ALA A 87 6.55 -8.87 12.68
CA ALA A 87 6.11 -8.30 11.41
C ALA A 87 6.09 -6.76 11.46
N ALA A 88 5.61 -6.18 12.56
CA ALA A 88 5.62 -4.73 12.78
C ALA A 88 7.04 -4.16 12.79
N TYR A 89 7.96 -4.82 13.48
CA TYR A 89 9.38 -4.43 13.49
C TYR A 89 9.99 -4.44 12.08
N GLU A 90 9.76 -5.51 11.31
CA GLU A 90 10.26 -5.59 9.93
C GLU A 90 9.67 -4.49 9.03
N LEU A 91 8.38 -4.21 9.15
CA LEU A 91 7.73 -3.11 8.44
C LEU A 91 8.34 -1.75 8.83
N ALA A 92 8.53 -1.51 10.13
CA ALA A 92 9.13 -0.27 10.60
C ALA A 92 10.57 -0.07 10.10
N THR A 93 11.33 -1.15 9.83
CA THR A 93 12.69 -1.02 9.25
C THR A 93 12.70 -0.49 7.83
N ILE A 94 11.66 -0.75 7.05
CA ILE A 94 11.53 -0.25 5.67
C ILE A 94 10.85 1.12 5.62
N ARG A 95 10.26 1.59 6.74
CA ARG A 95 9.63 2.91 6.90
C ARG A 95 8.66 3.24 5.76
N PRO A 96 7.55 2.52 5.57
CA PRO A 96 6.61 2.84 4.51
C PRO A 96 6.05 4.25 4.71
N ASP A 97 5.89 5.01 3.62
CA ASP A 97 5.21 6.31 3.66
C ASP A 97 3.72 6.10 3.81
N ILE A 98 3.17 5.11 3.11
CA ILE A 98 1.76 4.73 3.15
C ILE A 98 1.68 3.24 3.50
N LEU A 99 0.82 2.89 4.46
CA LEU A 99 0.56 1.51 4.84
C LEU A 99 -0.94 1.22 4.75
N PHE A 100 -1.32 0.36 3.82
CA PHE A 100 -2.70 -0.12 3.69
C PHE A 100 -2.87 -1.42 4.48
N ALA A 101 -3.88 -1.45 5.35
CA ALA A 101 -4.25 -2.59 6.16
C ALA A 101 -5.75 -2.84 6.08
N THR A 102 -6.19 -4.08 6.22
CA THR A 102 -7.58 -4.41 6.58
C THR A 102 -7.73 -4.34 8.10
N GLU A 103 -8.96 -4.29 8.61
CA GLU A 103 -9.20 -4.40 10.06
C GLU A 103 -8.57 -5.68 10.63
N ALA A 104 -8.71 -6.80 9.92
CA ALA A 104 -8.13 -8.08 10.32
C ALA A 104 -6.59 -8.07 10.35
N SER A 105 -5.93 -7.52 9.31
CA SER A 105 -4.46 -7.48 9.28
C SER A 105 -3.89 -6.46 10.27
N SER A 106 -4.59 -5.36 10.53
CA SER A 106 -4.23 -4.39 11.56
C SER A 106 -4.32 -5.00 12.97
N ALA A 107 -5.43 -5.69 13.26
CA ALA A 107 -5.61 -6.39 14.54
C ALA A 107 -4.55 -7.47 14.77
N GLU A 108 -4.21 -8.25 13.73
CA GLU A 108 -3.20 -9.30 13.82
C GLU A 108 -1.77 -8.74 14.00
N LEU A 109 -1.49 -7.54 13.48
CA LEU A 109 -0.21 -6.87 13.70
C LEU A 109 -0.02 -6.50 15.18
N GLY A 110 -1.11 -6.15 15.89
CA GLY A 110 -1.15 -5.95 17.34
C GLY A 110 -0.42 -4.70 17.82
N VAL A 111 -0.11 -3.76 16.93
CA VAL A 111 0.51 -2.47 17.26
C VAL A 111 -0.19 -1.33 16.50
N PRO A 112 -0.17 -0.09 17.03
CA PRO A 112 -0.68 1.06 16.30
C PRO A 112 0.08 1.27 14.97
N LEU A 113 -0.65 1.42 13.87
CA LEU A 113 -0.05 1.57 12.54
C LEU A 113 0.73 2.88 12.37
N GLU A 114 0.41 3.90 13.17
CA GLU A 114 1.12 5.19 13.26
C GLU A 114 2.59 5.03 13.68
N GLY A 115 2.91 3.98 14.41
CA GLY A 115 4.28 3.63 14.77
C GLY A 115 5.04 2.92 13.64
N VAL A 116 4.35 2.54 12.56
CA VAL A 116 4.92 1.75 11.45
C VAL A 116 5.05 2.58 10.19
N ALA A 117 4.10 3.45 9.89
CA ALA A 117 4.05 4.25 8.67
C ALA A 117 3.65 5.70 8.93
N SER A 118 4.06 6.60 8.02
CA SER A 118 3.69 8.02 8.10
C SER A 118 2.19 8.25 7.84
N VAL A 119 1.62 7.50 6.90
CA VAL A 119 0.19 7.57 6.54
C VAL A 119 -0.41 6.16 6.63
N PRO A 120 -0.91 5.77 7.80
CA PRO A 120 -1.64 4.52 7.97
C PRO A 120 -3.07 4.64 7.43
N VAL A 121 -3.49 3.67 6.62
CA VAL A 121 -4.84 3.55 6.05
C VAL A 121 -5.41 2.18 6.44
N THR A 122 -6.44 2.17 7.27
CA THR A 122 -7.17 0.93 7.59
C THR A 122 -8.46 0.87 6.78
N MET A 123 -8.56 -0.11 5.90
CA MET A 123 -9.77 -0.42 5.13
C MET A 123 -10.77 -1.15 6.04
N LEU A 124 -11.98 -0.61 6.12
CA LEU A 124 -13.04 -1.11 7.01
C LEU A 124 -13.87 -2.20 6.33
N ASP A 125 -14.22 -3.25 7.06
CA ASP A 125 -15.11 -4.30 6.57
C ASP A 125 -16.55 -3.78 6.34
N SER A 126 -16.93 -2.69 7.03
CA SER A 126 -18.20 -1.97 6.81
C SER A 126 -18.19 -1.03 5.59
N GLY A 127 -17.10 -1.00 4.84
CA GLY A 127 -16.86 -0.03 3.77
C GLY A 127 -16.26 1.28 4.25
N GLY A 128 -15.41 1.87 3.42
CA GLY A 128 -14.64 3.07 3.76
C GLY A 128 -13.26 2.75 4.33
N CYS A 129 -12.64 3.75 4.92
CA CYS A 129 -11.34 3.60 5.55
C CYS A 129 -11.14 4.56 6.73
N THR A 130 -10.12 4.29 7.53
CA THR A 130 -9.65 5.18 8.60
C THR A 130 -8.25 5.66 8.26
N VAL A 131 -8.00 6.96 8.36
CA VAL A 131 -6.70 7.60 8.16
C VAL A 131 -6.46 8.55 9.33
N HIS A 132 -5.35 8.40 10.06
CA HIS A 132 -5.04 9.19 11.26
C HIS A 132 -6.20 9.27 12.26
N GLY A 133 -6.88 8.15 12.50
CA GLY A 133 -8.03 8.06 13.39
C GLY A 133 -9.33 8.67 12.86
N ARG A 134 -9.33 9.28 11.69
CA ARG A 134 -10.54 9.82 11.03
C ARG A 134 -11.13 8.79 10.09
N ARG A 135 -12.41 8.51 10.28
CA ARG A 135 -13.17 7.58 9.46
C ARG A 135 -13.82 8.27 8.27
N THR A 136 -13.71 7.64 7.10
CA THR A 136 -14.46 7.99 5.90
C THR A 136 -15.29 6.76 5.51
N PHE A 137 -16.60 6.91 5.42
CA PHE A 137 -17.52 5.82 5.15
C PHE A 137 -17.87 5.74 3.67
N ALA A 138 -17.97 4.52 3.15
CA ALA A 138 -18.60 4.24 1.86
C ALA A 138 -20.12 4.14 2.01
N ALA A 139 -20.83 4.36 0.90
CA ALA A 139 -22.28 4.11 0.83
C ALA A 139 -22.61 2.59 0.81
N SER A 140 -21.64 1.74 0.52
CA SER A 140 -21.77 0.28 0.44
C SER A 140 -20.59 -0.40 1.14
N ALA A 141 -20.83 -1.58 1.73
CA ALA A 141 -19.78 -2.44 2.27
C ALA A 141 -18.99 -3.13 1.15
N GLU A 142 -19.58 -3.33 -0.02
CA GLU A 142 -18.86 -3.84 -1.19
C GLU A 142 -17.98 -2.73 -1.76
N GLN A 143 -16.67 -2.91 -1.59
CA GLN A 143 -15.69 -1.94 -1.99
C GLN A 143 -14.53 -2.63 -2.72
N ASP A 144 -14.17 -2.11 -3.89
CA ASP A 144 -12.96 -2.55 -4.59
C ASP A 144 -11.73 -1.97 -3.87
N ARG A 145 -11.01 -2.83 -3.15
CA ARG A 145 -9.83 -2.46 -2.37
C ARG A 145 -8.69 -1.95 -3.24
N ASP A 146 -8.53 -2.51 -4.43
CA ASP A 146 -7.52 -2.06 -5.39
C ASP A 146 -7.86 -0.65 -5.89
N ALA A 147 -9.15 -0.40 -6.16
CA ALA A 147 -9.64 0.93 -6.54
C ALA A 147 -9.40 1.96 -5.42
N LEU A 148 -9.69 1.60 -4.16
CA LEU A 148 -9.43 2.46 -3.01
C LEU A 148 -7.95 2.80 -2.90
N THR A 149 -7.10 1.79 -2.91
CA THR A 149 -5.65 1.94 -2.79
C THR A 149 -5.08 2.82 -3.92
N ALA A 150 -5.51 2.56 -5.17
CA ALA A 150 -5.05 3.32 -6.33
C ALA A 150 -5.51 4.78 -6.28
N ALA A 151 -6.79 5.02 -6.00
CA ALA A 151 -7.34 6.37 -5.92
C ALA A 151 -6.72 7.19 -4.78
N PHE A 152 -6.46 6.55 -3.64
CA PHE A 152 -5.76 7.17 -2.52
C PHE A 152 -4.35 7.61 -2.91
N CYS A 153 -3.57 6.72 -3.54
CA CYS A 153 -2.21 7.04 -3.99
C CYS A 153 -2.21 8.17 -5.03
N VAL A 154 -3.15 8.17 -5.99
CA VAL A 154 -3.25 9.23 -6.99
C VAL A 154 -3.59 10.57 -6.33
N ALA A 155 -4.56 10.62 -5.41
CA ALA A 155 -4.96 11.83 -4.71
C ALA A 155 -3.80 12.42 -3.89
N LEU A 156 -3.06 11.59 -3.15
CA LEU A 156 -1.86 12.03 -2.44
C LEU A 156 -0.79 12.58 -3.38
N PHE A 157 -0.59 11.94 -4.52
CA PHE A 157 0.38 12.39 -5.52
C PHE A 157 -0.02 13.73 -6.16
N GLU A 158 -1.32 13.98 -6.28
CA GLU A 158 -1.88 15.27 -6.73
C GLU A 158 -1.84 16.34 -5.64
N GLY A 159 -1.38 16.02 -4.43
CA GLY A 159 -1.16 16.96 -3.33
C GLY A 159 -2.32 17.09 -2.34
N GLU A 160 -3.33 16.22 -2.42
CA GLU A 160 -4.41 16.20 -1.44
C GLU A 160 -3.88 15.77 -0.05
N ALA A 161 -4.44 16.33 1.02
CA ALA A 161 -4.14 15.85 2.36
C ALA A 161 -4.69 14.41 2.58
N PRO A 162 -4.05 13.59 3.44
CA PRO A 162 -4.42 12.17 3.58
C PRO A 162 -5.91 11.92 3.87
N VAL A 163 -6.56 12.78 4.64
CA VAL A 163 -8.00 12.64 4.95
C VAL A 163 -8.89 12.96 3.75
N GLU A 164 -8.50 13.93 2.94
CA GLU A 164 -9.19 14.31 1.70
C GLU A 164 -9.02 13.21 0.65
N ALA A 165 -7.78 12.71 0.49
CA ALA A 165 -7.47 11.58 -0.36
C ALA A 165 -8.32 10.33 0.00
N ALA A 166 -8.55 10.08 1.31
CA ALA A 166 -9.43 9.01 1.77
C ALA A 166 -10.88 9.22 1.30
N GLY A 167 -11.39 10.44 1.38
CA GLY A 167 -12.74 10.78 0.89
C GLY A 167 -12.90 10.47 -0.60
N ARG A 168 -11.96 10.92 -1.41
CA ARG A 168 -11.92 10.64 -2.86
C ARG A 168 -11.81 9.15 -3.16
N ALA A 169 -10.91 8.45 -2.47
CA ALA A 169 -10.68 7.03 -2.66
C ALA A 169 -11.92 6.19 -2.39
N VAL A 170 -12.64 6.49 -1.32
CA VAL A 170 -13.88 5.81 -0.95
C VAL A 170 -14.98 6.01 -2.02
N LEU A 171 -15.11 7.20 -2.59
CA LEU A 171 -16.07 7.48 -3.67
C LEU A 171 -15.73 6.72 -4.96
N VAL A 172 -14.46 6.57 -5.28
CA VAL A 172 -14.02 5.80 -6.46
C VAL A 172 -14.26 4.31 -6.26
N ALA A 173 -13.96 3.78 -5.08
CA ALA A 173 -14.06 2.37 -4.77
C ALA A 173 -15.49 1.86 -4.59
N ALA A 174 -16.46 2.74 -4.40
CA ALA A 174 -17.88 2.43 -4.26
C ALA A 174 -18.62 2.31 -5.61
N ARG A 175 -17.92 2.39 -6.74
CA ARG A 175 -18.48 2.26 -8.10
C ARG A 175 -18.37 0.83 -8.59
#